data_02243d30dd8b4f9a92385b0dea76d17c
#
_entry.id   02243d30dd8b4f9a92385b0dea76d17c
#
_cell.length_a   1.000
_cell.length_b   1.000
_cell.length_c   1.000
_cell.angle_alpha   90.00
_cell.angle_beta   90.00
_cell.angle_gamma   90.00
#
_symmetry.space_group_name_H-M   'P 1'
#
loop_
_entity.id
_entity.type
_entity.pdbx_description
1 polymer ?
#
loop_
_entity_poly.entity_id
_entity_poly.type
_entity_poly.pdbx_seq_one_letter_code
_entity_poly.pdbx_strand_id
1 'polypeptide(L)'
;INEKRSTKNGILLVNLGSPKSTKVEDVKEYLDEFLMDEKVIDYRWFFRALLVRGIILKTRPAKSAEAYKTVWTDEGSPLIVITEKIKKKLQKIVDVPVEIGMRYAEPSIETGIRKLTEQRNSRM
;
A
#
# COMPACT_ATOMS: atom_id res chain seq x y z
N ILE A 1 -16.63 3.44 30.28
CA ILE A 1 -15.17 3.62 30.13
C ILE A 1 -14.68 2.90 28.87
N ASN A 2 -15.05 1.64 28.73
CA ASN A 2 -14.64 0.85 27.59
C ASN A 2 -15.29 1.35 26.29
N GLU A 3 -16.50 1.86 26.35
CA GLU A 3 -17.19 2.42 25.21
C GLU A 3 -16.46 3.63 24.63
N LYS A 4 -15.95 4.51 25.48
CA LYS A 4 -15.18 5.66 25.04
C LYS A 4 -13.87 5.23 24.36
N ARG A 5 -13.25 4.16 24.84
CA ARG A 5 -12.04 3.64 24.22
C ARG A 5 -12.32 3.02 22.87
N SER A 6 -13.40 2.24 22.74
CA SER A 6 -13.75 1.60 21.48
C SER A 6 -14.12 2.60 20.40
N THR A 7 -14.74 3.76 20.75
CA THR A 7 -15.05 4.81 19.78
C THR A 7 -13.82 5.61 19.35
N LYS A 8 -12.75 5.57 20.11
CA LYS A 8 -11.51 6.28 19.82
C LYS A 8 -10.46 5.41 19.14
N ASN A 9 -10.66 4.10 19.13
CA ASN A 9 -9.73 3.15 18.58
C ASN A 9 -10.12 2.73 17.17
N GLY A 10 -9.14 2.34 16.41
CA GLY A 10 -9.32 1.76 15.10
C GLY A 10 -8.18 0.81 14.82
N ILE A 11 -8.31 0.02 13.77
CA ILE A 11 -7.29 -0.92 13.32
C ILE A 11 -6.85 -0.52 11.93
N LEU A 12 -5.55 -0.35 11.75
CA LEU A 12 -4.95 -0.10 10.45
C LEU A 12 -4.16 -1.34 10.03
N LEU A 13 -4.60 -2.00 8.98
CA LEU A 13 -3.87 -3.13 8.39
C LEU A 13 -2.85 -2.56 7.42
N VAL A 14 -1.58 -2.82 7.68
CA VAL A 14 -0.48 -2.28 6.87
C VAL A 14 0.16 -3.41 6.08
N ASN A 15 0.40 -3.17 4.80
CA ASN A 15 1.14 -4.08 3.95
C ASN A 15 2.06 -3.28 3.04
N LEU A 16 2.85 -3.98 2.25
CA LEU A 16 3.89 -3.35 1.44
C LEU A 16 3.30 -2.45 0.35
N GLY A 17 2.32 -2.95 -0.37
CA GLY A 17 1.72 -2.23 -1.48
C GLY A 17 1.92 -2.94 -2.80
N SER A 18 1.37 -2.36 -3.85
CA SER A 18 1.39 -2.95 -5.18
C SER A 18 1.23 -1.84 -6.23
N PRO A 19 1.70 -2.05 -7.47
CA PRO A 19 1.44 -1.10 -8.54
C PRO A 19 -0.06 -0.91 -8.76
N LYS A 20 -0.44 0.24 -9.25
CA LYS A 20 -1.82 0.58 -9.55
C LYS A 20 -2.42 -0.33 -10.62
N SER A 21 -1.62 -0.70 -11.61
CA SER A 21 -2.00 -1.62 -12.68
C SER A 21 -0.76 -2.35 -13.20
N THR A 22 -0.95 -3.20 -14.22
CA THR A 22 0.16 -3.89 -14.88
C THR A 22 0.79 -3.09 -16.02
N LYS A 23 0.36 -1.85 -16.21
CA LYS A 23 0.98 -0.96 -17.21
C LYS A 23 2.39 -0.59 -16.77
N VAL A 24 3.29 -0.46 -17.74
CA VAL A 24 4.69 -0.16 -17.45
C VAL A 24 4.83 1.14 -16.66
N GLU A 25 4.05 2.18 -16.99
CA GLU A 25 4.10 3.46 -16.28
C GLU A 25 3.74 3.32 -14.81
N ASP A 26 2.70 2.55 -14.51
CA ASP A 26 2.26 2.34 -13.13
C ASP A 26 3.24 1.49 -12.34
N VAL A 27 3.83 0.48 -12.98
CA VAL A 27 4.87 -0.35 -12.37
C VAL A 27 6.13 0.48 -12.11
N LYS A 28 6.50 1.34 -13.04
CA LYS A 28 7.64 2.25 -12.90
C LYS A 28 7.47 3.18 -11.70
N GLU A 29 6.29 3.78 -11.57
CA GLU A 29 5.97 4.67 -10.45
C GLU A 29 6.10 3.94 -9.11
N TYR A 30 5.56 2.73 -9.03
CA TYR A 30 5.66 1.90 -7.83
C TYR A 30 7.11 1.56 -7.51
N LEU A 31 7.89 1.14 -8.51
CA LEU A 31 9.29 0.79 -8.31
C LEU A 31 10.14 1.99 -7.90
N ASP A 32 9.86 3.17 -8.42
CA ASP A 32 10.57 4.38 -8.04
C ASP A 32 10.35 4.66 -6.53
N GLU A 33 9.11 4.65 -6.09
CA GLU A 33 8.78 4.87 -4.69
C GLU A 33 9.42 3.81 -3.78
N PHE A 34 9.31 2.54 -4.18
CA PHE A 34 9.84 1.42 -3.41
C PHE A 34 11.37 1.48 -3.31
N LEU A 35 12.05 1.69 -4.44
CA LEU A 35 13.51 1.63 -4.49
C LEU A 35 14.18 2.90 -3.95
N MET A 36 13.45 4.02 -3.88
CA MET A 36 13.96 5.24 -3.29
C MET A 36 13.84 5.26 -1.76
N ASP A 37 13.19 4.26 -1.18
CA ASP A 37 13.12 4.15 0.28
C ASP A 37 14.49 3.73 0.83
N GLU A 38 15.01 4.51 1.76
CA GLU A 38 16.31 4.28 2.38
C GLU A 38 16.41 2.92 3.07
N LYS A 39 15.29 2.39 3.54
CA LYS A 39 15.25 1.10 4.23
C LYS A 39 15.32 -0.08 3.27
N VAL A 40 15.08 0.15 1.98
CA VAL A 40 15.17 -0.88 0.95
C VAL A 40 16.58 -0.89 0.34
N ILE A 41 17.08 0.28 -0.02
CA ILE A 41 18.44 0.44 -0.57
C ILE A 41 19.21 1.41 0.32
N ASP A 42 20.24 0.89 1.00
CA ASP A 42 21.04 1.67 1.93
C ASP A 42 22.22 2.33 1.21
N TYR A 43 21.91 3.22 0.27
CA TYR A 43 22.88 4.07 -0.40
C TYR A 43 22.60 5.53 -0.10
N ARG A 44 23.63 6.38 -0.26
CA ARG A 44 23.43 7.82 -0.17
C ARG A 44 22.40 8.22 -1.22
N TRP A 45 21.57 9.20 -0.88
CA TRP A 45 20.48 9.61 -1.75
C TRP A 45 20.88 9.83 -3.20
N PHE A 46 22.04 10.50 -3.40
CA PHE A 46 22.52 10.80 -4.76
C PHE A 46 22.78 9.53 -5.57
N PHE A 47 23.52 8.57 -4.99
CA PHE A 47 23.82 7.31 -5.67
C PHE A 47 22.57 6.47 -5.86
N ARG A 48 21.68 6.49 -4.88
CA ARG A 48 20.40 5.79 -4.98
C ARG A 48 19.56 6.33 -6.12
N ALA A 49 19.44 7.67 -6.23
CA ALA A 49 18.70 8.31 -7.31
C ALA A 49 19.31 8.00 -8.67
N LEU A 50 20.63 8.06 -8.79
CA LEU A 50 21.33 7.75 -10.02
C LEU A 50 21.13 6.29 -10.43
N LEU A 51 21.26 5.37 -9.49
CA LEU A 51 21.10 3.94 -9.74
C LEU A 51 19.66 3.60 -10.11
N VAL A 52 18.69 4.07 -9.33
CA VAL A 52 17.27 3.75 -9.54
C VAL A 52 16.76 4.39 -10.81
N ARG A 53 16.90 5.69 -10.95
CA ARG A 53 16.33 6.44 -12.08
C ARG A 53 17.14 6.32 -13.36
N GLY A 54 18.47 6.18 -13.22
CA GLY A 54 19.35 6.11 -14.38
C GLY A 54 19.46 4.74 -14.99
N ILE A 55 19.38 3.68 -14.20
CA ILE A 55 19.63 2.30 -14.66
C ILE A 55 18.42 1.40 -14.46
N ILE A 56 17.97 1.26 -13.21
CA ILE A 56 16.93 0.29 -12.87
C ILE A 56 15.60 0.63 -13.52
N LEU A 57 15.16 1.89 -13.46
CA LEU A 57 13.87 2.30 -14.01
C LEU A 57 13.82 2.32 -15.53
N LYS A 58 14.94 2.12 -16.23
CA LYS A 58 14.94 1.98 -17.67
C LYS A 58 14.65 0.55 -18.12
N THR A 59 15.03 -0.43 -17.32
CA THR A 59 14.96 -1.84 -17.72
C THR A 59 14.00 -2.69 -16.91
N ARG A 60 13.90 -2.41 -15.60
CA ARG A 60 13.10 -3.24 -14.69
C ARG A 60 11.58 -3.09 -14.84
N PRO A 61 11.01 -1.91 -15.13
CA PRO A 61 9.56 -1.78 -15.17
C PRO A 61 8.90 -2.71 -16.20
N ALA A 62 9.47 -2.85 -17.38
CA ALA A 62 8.91 -3.73 -18.40
C ALA A 62 8.91 -5.19 -17.97
N LYS A 63 10.02 -5.67 -17.39
CA LYS A 63 10.12 -7.05 -16.88
C LYS A 63 9.18 -7.28 -15.70
N SER A 64 9.12 -6.33 -14.78
CA SER A 64 8.22 -6.43 -13.62
C SER A 64 6.77 -6.40 -14.05
N ALA A 65 6.40 -5.57 -15.04
CA ALA A 65 5.05 -5.52 -15.57
C ALA A 65 4.63 -6.88 -16.14
N GLU A 66 5.52 -7.55 -16.87
CA GLU A 66 5.24 -8.89 -17.39
C GLU A 66 5.02 -9.89 -16.26
N ALA A 67 5.84 -9.83 -15.20
CA ALA A 67 5.68 -10.69 -14.03
C ALA A 67 4.34 -10.44 -13.31
N TYR A 68 3.97 -9.17 -13.14
CA TYR A 68 2.70 -8.82 -12.50
C TYR A 68 1.50 -9.33 -13.30
N LYS A 69 1.58 -9.30 -14.64
CA LYS A 69 0.50 -9.81 -15.50
C LYS A 69 0.19 -11.26 -15.21
N THR A 70 1.19 -12.06 -14.86
CA THR A 70 1.00 -13.50 -14.60
C THR A 70 0.20 -13.79 -13.33
N VAL A 71 0.20 -12.88 -12.37
CA VAL A 71 -0.47 -13.07 -11.08
C VAL A 71 -1.66 -12.15 -10.89
N TRP A 72 -1.83 -11.16 -11.76
CA TRP A 72 -2.92 -10.16 -11.65
C TRP A 72 -4.27 -10.83 -11.83
N THR A 73 -5.24 -10.44 -11.01
CA THR A 73 -6.60 -10.98 -11.05
C THR A 73 -7.56 -9.97 -11.67
N ASP A 74 -8.79 -10.40 -11.95
CA ASP A 74 -9.84 -9.51 -12.43
C ASP A 74 -10.16 -8.41 -11.41
N GLU A 75 -9.92 -8.69 -10.14
CA GLU A 75 -10.13 -7.74 -9.04
C GLU A 75 -8.89 -6.86 -8.77
N GLY A 76 -7.76 -7.14 -9.43
CA GLY A 76 -6.53 -6.39 -9.30
C GLY A 76 -5.39 -7.19 -8.69
N SER A 77 -4.49 -6.50 -8.02
CA SER A 77 -3.31 -7.11 -7.40
C SER A 77 -3.71 -8.10 -6.30
N PRO A 78 -3.14 -9.32 -6.30
CA PRO A 78 -3.41 -10.29 -5.22
C PRO A 78 -3.13 -9.75 -3.83
N LEU A 79 -2.07 -8.98 -3.65
CA LEU A 79 -1.72 -8.40 -2.36
C LEU A 79 -2.84 -7.49 -1.85
N ILE A 80 -3.37 -6.63 -2.70
CA ILE A 80 -4.46 -5.72 -2.35
C ILE A 80 -5.74 -6.51 -2.11
N VAL A 81 -6.06 -7.45 -3.00
CA VAL A 81 -7.29 -8.28 -2.89
C VAL A 81 -7.30 -9.07 -1.58
N ILE A 82 -6.19 -9.71 -1.24
CA ILE A 82 -6.08 -10.49 -0.01
C ILE A 82 -6.20 -9.57 1.22
N THR A 83 -5.55 -8.42 1.20
CA THR A 83 -5.64 -7.47 2.30
C THR A 83 -7.08 -6.97 2.49
N GLU A 84 -7.80 -6.71 1.39
CA GLU A 84 -9.22 -6.34 1.46
C GLU A 84 -10.08 -7.45 2.07
N LYS A 85 -9.82 -8.70 1.74
CA LYS A 85 -10.53 -9.86 2.31
C LYS A 85 -10.27 -9.99 3.81
N ILE A 86 -9.03 -9.77 4.24
CA ILE A 86 -8.68 -9.77 5.66
C ILE A 86 -9.43 -8.66 6.39
N LYS A 87 -9.46 -7.47 5.81
CA LYS A 87 -10.21 -6.35 6.37
C LYS A 87 -11.67 -6.71 6.59
N LYS A 88 -12.32 -7.26 5.57
CA LYS A 88 -13.75 -7.63 5.65
C LYS A 88 -14.01 -8.68 6.74
N LYS A 89 -13.16 -9.69 6.82
CA LYS A 89 -13.30 -10.73 7.85
C LYS A 89 -13.08 -10.16 9.24
N LEU A 90 -12.06 -9.34 9.42
CA LEU A 90 -11.75 -8.73 10.71
C LEU A 90 -12.88 -7.79 11.14
N GLN A 91 -13.44 -7.02 10.22
CA GLN A 91 -14.51 -6.08 10.55
C GLN A 91 -15.75 -6.79 11.10
N LYS A 92 -15.97 -8.05 10.75
CA LYS A 92 -17.10 -8.83 11.26
C LYS A 92 -16.96 -9.23 12.72
N ILE A 93 -15.75 -9.27 13.25
CA ILE A 93 -15.49 -9.76 14.61
C ILE A 93 -15.01 -8.66 15.57
N VAL A 94 -14.82 -7.43 15.09
CA VAL A 94 -14.41 -6.31 15.95
C VAL A 94 -15.40 -5.17 15.87
N ASP A 95 -15.52 -4.41 16.96
CA ASP A 95 -16.44 -3.28 17.04
C ASP A 95 -15.84 -1.97 16.57
N VAL A 96 -14.54 -1.95 16.32
CA VAL A 96 -13.84 -0.73 15.91
C VAL A 96 -13.66 -0.74 14.39
N PRO A 97 -13.53 0.45 13.75
CA PRO A 97 -13.32 0.50 12.31
C PRO A 97 -11.98 -0.08 11.92
N VAL A 98 -11.94 -0.76 10.78
CA VAL A 98 -10.73 -1.35 10.19
C VAL A 98 -10.50 -0.70 8.83
N GLU A 99 -9.30 -0.22 8.61
CA GLU A 99 -8.89 0.34 7.33
C GLU A 99 -7.53 -0.21 6.89
N ILE A 100 -7.19 0.04 5.65
CA ILE A 100 -5.96 -0.44 5.02
C ILE A 100 -5.03 0.73 4.74
N GLY A 101 -3.74 0.51 4.96
CA GLY A 101 -2.71 1.46 4.55
C GLY A 101 -1.54 0.71 3.95
N MET A 102 -1.10 1.15 2.79
CA MET A 102 0.05 0.57 2.11
C MET A 102 1.27 1.45 2.30
N ARG A 103 2.43 0.83 2.48
CA ARG A 103 3.68 1.57 2.62
C ARG A 103 4.04 2.29 1.32
N TYR A 104 3.75 1.65 0.19
CA TYR A 104 4.01 2.22 -1.14
C TYR A 104 2.73 2.20 -1.96
N ALA A 105 2.52 3.25 -2.76
CA ALA A 105 1.33 3.45 -3.58
C ALA A 105 0.05 3.59 -2.74
N GLU A 106 -1.09 3.61 -3.41
CA GLU A 106 -2.38 3.80 -2.75
C GLU A 106 -3.10 2.46 -2.51
N PRO A 107 -3.94 2.35 -1.49
CA PRO A 107 -4.19 3.39 -0.47
C PRO A 107 -3.02 3.51 0.49
N SER A 108 -2.53 4.74 0.69
CA SER A 108 -1.40 4.98 1.57
C SER A 108 -1.78 4.83 3.05
N ILE A 109 -0.75 4.74 3.91
CA ILE A 109 -0.96 4.73 5.35
C ILE A 109 -1.68 6.00 5.79
N GLU A 110 -1.31 7.14 5.23
CA GLU A 110 -1.96 8.42 5.51
C GLU A 110 -3.45 8.37 5.14
N THR A 111 -3.76 7.83 3.96
CA THR A 111 -5.15 7.66 3.53
C THR A 111 -5.93 6.77 4.49
N GLY A 112 -5.32 5.66 4.93
CA GLY A 112 -5.95 4.76 5.90
C GLY A 112 -6.25 5.43 7.22
N ILE A 113 -5.30 6.19 7.73
CA ILE A 113 -5.47 6.94 8.99
C ILE A 113 -6.58 7.97 8.84
N ARG A 114 -6.60 8.69 7.72
CA ARG A 114 -7.64 9.70 7.45
C ARG A 114 -9.03 9.07 7.43
N LYS A 115 -9.20 7.93 6.77
CA LYS A 115 -10.47 7.21 6.74
C LYS A 115 -10.92 6.77 8.12
N LEU A 116 -9.99 6.31 8.97
CA LEU A 116 -10.30 5.96 10.35
C LEU A 116 -10.78 7.18 11.13
N THR A 117 -10.13 8.32 10.94
CA THR A 117 -10.51 9.57 11.59
C THR A 117 -11.91 10.01 11.16
N GLU A 118 -12.23 9.93 9.89
CA GLU A 118 -13.54 10.28 9.35
C GLU A 118 -14.64 9.37 9.91
N GLN A 119 -14.39 8.06 9.98
CA GLN A 119 -15.34 7.11 10.54
C GLN A 119 -15.59 7.38 12.03
N ARG A 120 -14.54 7.71 12.77
CA ARG A 120 -14.64 8.09 14.16
C ARG A 120 -15.54 9.33 14.33
N ASN A 121 -15.32 10.34 13.50
CA ASN A 121 -16.09 11.59 13.56
C ASN A 121 -17.57 11.35 13.23
N SER A 122 -17.86 10.51 12.25
CA SER A 122 -19.25 10.23 11.88
C SER A 122 -20.01 9.42 12.93
N ARG A 123 -19.32 8.73 13.83
CA ARG A 123 -19.94 8.01 14.96
C ARG A 123 -20.23 8.92 16.15
N MET A 124 -19.64 10.07 16.15
CA MET A 124 -19.86 11.05 17.21
C MET A 124 -21.05 11.94 16.92
#